data_30ad84eff6e7a07d3a7349560ef3fe22
#
_entry.id   30ad84eff6e7a07d3a7349560ef3fe22
#
_cell.length_a   1.000
_cell.length_b   1.000
_cell.length_c   1.000
_cell.angle_alpha   90.00
_cell.angle_beta   90.00
_cell.angle_gamma   90.00
#
_symmetry.space_group_name_H-M   'P 1'
#
loop_
_entity.id
_entity.type
_entity.pdbx_description
1 polymer ?
#
loop_
_entity_poly.entity_id
_entity_poly.type
_entity_poly.pdbx_seq_one_letter_code
_entity_poly.pdbx_strand_id
1 'polypeptide(L)'
;MDEMNALRGFLDEGTKGTRTYIPRRKDSEKLQIISVMNFKGGSAKTTTATHLAQYLALRGYRVLAVDLDGQASMSAMLGHQPEFDVGENETIYGAIRYDDQRVDITEVIRASYLPGLHIIPGQLEVTEFEHDTPKVLADKTQAGSLFFSRIGQALAPVADVYDVVIFDCPPQLGFLTLSALCAATSILITVHPQMMDVMSMSQFLRMTADLLRVVSDAGGSTNYDWMGYLVTRFEPSDGPQNQMVGFMRSMFGTRVLNNPMLKSTAISDAGLTKQTLYEIERSQFTKGTYDRALESLTAVNSEIEDLIRKAWGRV
;
A
#
# COMPACT_ATOMS: atom_id res chain seq x y z
N MET A 1 3.74 -15.68 -22.27
CA MET A 1 3.86 -14.44 -23.09
C MET A 1 2.51 -13.80 -23.39
N ASP A 2 1.44 -14.57 -23.58
CA ASP A 2 0.11 -14.03 -23.93
C ASP A 2 -0.56 -13.25 -22.78
N GLU A 3 -0.47 -13.72 -21.56
CA GLU A 3 -1.07 -13.05 -20.38
C GLU A 3 -0.42 -11.69 -20.08
N MET A 4 0.90 -11.60 -20.17
CA MET A 4 1.62 -10.34 -20.02
C MET A 4 1.24 -9.31 -21.11
N ASN A 5 0.99 -9.78 -22.34
CA ASN A 5 0.53 -8.92 -23.43
C ASN A 5 -0.93 -8.49 -23.19
N ALA A 6 -1.78 -9.35 -22.64
CA ALA A 6 -3.14 -9.01 -22.26
C ALA A 6 -3.19 -7.95 -21.16
N LEU A 7 -2.36 -8.09 -20.10
CA LEU A 7 -2.24 -7.08 -19.05
C LEU A 7 -1.77 -5.71 -19.61
N ARG A 8 -0.75 -5.71 -20.47
CA ARG A 8 -0.26 -4.49 -21.12
C ARG A 8 -1.34 -3.83 -21.99
N GLY A 9 -2.07 -4.61 -22.78
CA GLY A 9 -3.16 -4.13 -23.61
C GLY A 9 -4.27 -3.46 -22.80
N PHE A 10 -4.68 -4.10 -21.69
CA PHE A 10 -5.69 -3.56 -20.79
C PHE A 10 -5.26 -2.22 -20.15
N LEU A 11 -4.01 -2.11 -19.68
CA LEU A 11 -3.47 -0.88 -19.12
C LEU A 11 -3.40 0.24 -20.17
N ASP A 12 -3.05 -0.10 -21.41
CA ASP A 12 -2.99 0.84 -22.53
C ASP A 12 -4.38 1.41 -22.90
N GLU A 13 -5.40 0.57 -22.92
CA GLU A 13 -6.77 1.02 -23.20
C GLU A 13 -7.31 1.96 -22.10
N GLY A 14 -7.05 1.64 -20.82
CA GLY A 14 -7.46 2.45 -19.68
C GLY A 14 -6.84 3.85 -19.66
N THR A 15 -5.72 4.08 -20.34
CA THR A 15 -5.02 5.38 -20.39
C THR A 15 -5.45 6.28 -21.54
N LYS A 16 -6.32 5.82 -22.45
CA LYS A 16 -6.76 6.58 -23.66
C LYS A 16 -7.86 7.62 -23.42
N GLY A 17 -8.23 7.92 -22.17
CA GLY A 17 -9.26 8.92 -21.86
C GLY A 17 -8.79 10.37 -21.82
N THR A 18 -9.70 11.31 -21.52
CA THR A 18 -9.47 12.77 -21.42
C THR A 18 -8.60 13.19 -20.21
N ARG A 19 -7.84 12.28 -19.64
CA ARG A 19 -7.01 12.49 -18.46
C ARG A 19 -5.72 13.23 -18.81
N THR A 20 -5.24 14.07 -17.91
CA THR A 20 -3.92 14.69 -18.03
C THR A 20 -2.88 13.57 -18.11
N TYR A 21 -2.28 13.40 -19.29
CA TYR A 21 -1.29 12.36 -19.51
C TYR A 21 -0.03 12.63 -18.67
N ILE A 22 0.31 11.68 -17.83
CA ILE A 22 1.61 11.67 -17.17
C ILE A 22 2.49 10.65 -17.90
N PRO A 23 3.71 11.04 -18.30
CA PRO A 23 4.62 10.11 -18.93
C PRO A 23 4.82 8.90 -18.04
N ARG A 24 4.58 7.72 -18.58
CA ARG A 24 4.83 6.45 -17.91
C ARG A 24 6.27 6.37 -17.43
N ARG A 25 6.51 5.49 -16.47
CA ARG A 25 7.85 5.14 -16.04
C ARG A 25 8.71 4.76 -17.25
N LYS A 26 9.92 5.31 -17.33
CA LYS A 26 10.89 4.96 -18.37
C LYS A 26 11.54 3.60 -18.05
N ASP A 27 12.03 2.90 -19.04
CA ASP A 27 12.72 1.59 -18.85
C ASP A 27 13.94 1.70 -17.93
N SER A 28 14.58 2.87 -17.86
CA SER A 28 15.71 3.13 -16.96
C SER A 28 15.32 3.44 -15.51
N GLU A 29 14.04 3.65 -15.25
CA GLU A 29 13.53 4.01 -13.92
C GLU A 29 13.05 2.76 -13.17
N LYS A 30 13.28 2.70 -11.88
CA LYS A 30 12.84 1.58 -11.04
C LYS A 30 11.32 1.54 -10.87
N LEU A 31 10.74 0.34 -10.86
CA LEU A 31 9.41 0.13 -10.32
C LEU A 31 9.36 0.68 -8.89
N GLN A 32 8.37 1.51 -8.59
CA GLN A 32 8.15 1.99 -7.22
C GLN A 32 7.22 1.04 -6.49
N ILE A 33 7.69 0.45 -5.40
CA ILE A 33 6.92 -0.44 -4.54
C ILE A 33 6.78 0.24 -3.18
N ILE A 34 5.57 0.65 -2.83
CA ILE A 34 5.28 1.41 -1.62
C ILE A 34 4.54 0.52 -0.62
N SER A 35 5.16 0.23 0.53
CA SER A 35 4.49 -0.43 1.64
C SER A 35 3.79 0.60 2.53
N VAL A 36 2.46 0.55 2.60
CA VAL A 36 1.65 1.35 3.51
C VAL A 36 1.44 0.55 4.79
N MET A 37 2.00 1.01 5.89
CA MET A 37 2.05 0.22 7.11
C MET A 37 1.84 1.01 8.40
N ASN A 38 1.43 0.30 9.45
CA ASN A 38 1.50 0.70 10.86
C ASN A 38 1.19 -0.53 11.72
N PHE A 39 1.77 -0.59 12.91
CA PHE A 39 1.57 -1.68 13.89
C PHE A 39 0.26 -1.57 14.68
N LYS A 40 -0.47 -0.46 14.55
CA LYS A 40 -1.78 -0.28 15.19
C LYS A 40 -2.90 -0.36 14.17
N GLY A 41 -3.96 -1.07 14.54
CA GLY A 41 -5.23 -1.02 13.82
C GLY A 41 -5.83 0.40 13.86
N GLY A 42 -6.66 0.76 12.89
CA GLY A 42 -7.35 2.06 12.86
C GLY A 42 -6.49 3.27 12.49
N SER A 43 -5.27 3.08 12.04
CA SER A 43 -4.37 4.15 11.57
C SER A 43 -4.64 4.60 10.12
N ALA A 44 -5.72 4.16 9.51
CA ALA A 44 -6.13 4.45 8.13
C ALA A 44 -5.15 3.95 7.04
N LYS A 45 -4.45 2.82 7.25
CA LYS A 45 -3.58 2.19 6.24
C LYS A 45 -4.34 1.91 4.95
N THR A 46 -5.34 1.05 5.02
CA THR A 46 -6.18 0.65 3.88
C THR A 46 -6.80 1.86 3.17
N THR A 47 -7.34 2.81 3.94
CA THR A 47 -7.88 4.06 3.38
C THR A 47 -6.80 4.81 2.58
N THR A 48 -5.60 4.94 3.13
CA THR A 48 -4.48 5.61 2.47
C THR A 48 -4.05 4.86 1.21
N ALA A 49 -3.83 3.54 1.32
CA ALA A 49 -3.37 2.69 0.23
C ALA A 49 -4.36 2.70 -0.94
N THR A 50 -5.66 2.53 -0.66
CA THR A 50 -6.71 2.49 -1.69
C THR A 50 -6.86 3.84 -2.39
N HIS A 51 -6.93 4.95 -1.63
CA HIS A 51 -7.05 6.28 -2.24
C HIS A 51 -5.81 6.69 -3.02
N LEU A 52 -4.61 6.30 -2.58
CA LEU A 52 -3.37 6.52 -3.32
C LEU A 52 -3.34 5.72 -4.62
N ALA A 53 -3.72 4.44 -4.58
CA ALA A 53 -3.79 3.59 -5.77
C ALA A 53 -4.74 4.17 -6.82
N GLN A 54 -5.93 4.56 -6.39
CA GLN A 54 -6.92 5.16 -7.27
C GLN A 54 -6.47 6.53 -7.79
N TYR A 55 -5.91 7.40 -6.94
CA TYR A 55 -5.38 8.70 -7.35
C TYR A 55 -4.33 8.54 -8.45
N LEU A 56 -3.35 7.66 -8.28
CA LEU A 56 -2.30 7.44 -9.26
C LEU A 56 -2.86 6.88 -10.58
N ALA A 57 -3.81 5.94 -10.52
CA ALA A 57 -4.47 5.43 -11.72
C ALA A 57 -5.26 6.54 -12.45
N LEU A 58 -5.97 7.40 -11.70
CA LEU A 58 -6.65 8.57 -12.25
C LEU A 58 -5.67 9.58 -12.88
N ARG A 59 -4.43 9.62 -12.43
CA ARG A 59 -3.34 10.42 -13.01
C ARG A 59 -2.69 9.76 -14.22
N GLY A 60 -3.05 8.52 -14.56
CA GLY A 60 -2.56 7.80 -15.73
C GLY A 60 -1.38 6.85 -15.47
N TYR A 61 -1.01 6.60 -14.21
CA TYR A 61 -0.04 5.57 -13.87
C TYR A 61 -0.65 4.17 -14.02
N ARG A 62 0.20 3.17 -14.33
CA ARG A 62 -0.14 1.75 -14.27
C ARG A 62 0.10 1.27 -12.85
N VAL A 63 -0.95 0.97 -12.12
CA VAL A 63 -0.89 0.69 -10.69
C VAL A 63 -1.30 -0.74 -10.40
N LEU A 64 -0.52 -1.44 -9.57
CA LEU A 64 -0.90 -2.70 -8.95
C LEU A 64 -1.10 -2.48 -7.45
N ALA A 65 -2.31 -2.66 -6.97
CA ALA A 65 -2.60 -2.76 -5.54
C ALA A 65 -2.43 -4.21 -5.08
N VAL A 66 -1.87 -4.42 -3.89
CA VAL A 66 -1.72 -5.76 -3.30
C VAL A 66 -2.25 -5.70 -1.87
N ASP A 67 -3.33 -6.39 -1.63
CA ASP A 67 -3.98 -6.47 -0.33
C ASP A 67 -3.36 -7.63 0.48
N LEU A 68 -2.55 -7.28 1.47
CA LEU A 68 -1.85 -8.23 2.34
C LEU A 68 -2.60 -8.47 3.67
N ASP A 69 -3.75 -7.81 3.86
CA ASP A 69 -4.55 -8.00 5.08
C ASP A 69 -5.61 -9.09 4.85
N GLY A 70 -5.67 -10.08 5.75
CA GLY A 70 -6.70 -11.12 5.73
C GLY A 70 -8.14 -10.60 5.89
N GLN A 71 -8.30 -9.33 6.31
CA GLN A 71 -9.61 -8.65 6.33
C GLN A 71 -10.05 -8.17 4.95
N ALA A 72 -9.14 -8.10 3.99
CA ALA A 72 -9.38 -7.81 2.58
C ALA A 72 -10.20 -6.53 2.31
N SER A 73 -10.00 -5.52 3.15
CA SER A 73 -10.76 -4.26 3.06
C SER A 73 -10.43 -3.46 1.79
N MET A 74 -9.16 -3.48 1.34
CA MET A 74 -8.74 -2.86 0.09
C MET A 74 -9.40 -3.57 -1.10
N SER A 75 -9.44 -4.89 -1.09
CA SER A 75 -10.10 -5.70 -2.11
C SER A 75 -11.57 -5.35 -2.25
N ALA A 76 -12.29 -5.23 -1.13
CA ALA A 76 -13.68 -4.85 -1.11
C ALA A 76 -13.91 -3.44 -1.69
N MET A 77 -13.03 -2.48 -1.39
CA MET A 77 -13.09 -1.11 -1.92
C MET A 77 -12.72 -1.02 -3.41
N LEU A 78 -11.99 -1.99 -3.94
CA LEU A 78 -11.60 -2.04 -5.36
C LEU A 78 -12.49 -2.98 -6.19
N GLY A 79 -13.67 -3.36 -5.67
CA GLY A 79 -14.73 -4.02 -6.41
C GLY A 79 -14.72 -5.54 -6.34
N HIS A 80 -13.92 -6.14 -5.47
CA HIS A 80 -13.92 -7.58 -5.21
C HIS A 80 -14.55 -7.87 -3.86
N GLN A 81 -15.43 -8.88 -3.80
CA GLN A 81 -15.98 -9.38 -2.55
C GLN A 81 -15.21 -10.65 -2.16
N PRO A 82 -14.24 -10.58 -1.22
CA PRO A 82 -13.30 -11.66 -0.98
C PRO A 82 -13.95 -13.00 -0.63
N GLU A 83 -15.09 -12.95 0.04
CA GLU A 83 -15.83 -14.15 0.46
C GLU A 83 -16.52 -14.87 -0.72
N PHE A 84 -16.74 -14.19 -1.85
CA PHE A 84 -17.46 -14.71 -3.00
C PHE A 84 -16.63 -14.77 -4.29
N ASP A 85 -15.73 -13.81 -4.46
CA ASP A 85 -15.02 -13.60 -5.73
C ASP A 85 -13.59 -14.16 -5.70
N VAL A 86 -13.03 -14.43 -4.50
CA VAL A 86 -11.63 -14.86 -4.34
C VAL A 86 -11.60 -16.30 -3.85
N GLY A 87 -11.12 -17.19 -4.72
CA GLY A 87 -10.94 -18.61 -4.40
C GLY A 87 -9.59 -18.93 -3.77
N GLU A 88 -9.37 -20.22 -3.55
CA GLU A 88 -8.08 -20.75 -3.08
C GLU A 88 -6.97 -20.47 -4.11
N ASN A 89 -5.79 -20.10 -3.64
CA ASN A 89 -4.62 -19.72 -4.46
C ASN A 89 -4.80 -18.47 -5.33
N GLU A 90 -5.83 -17.69 -5.13
CA GLU A 90 -6.10 -16.47 -5.93
C GLU A 90 -5.66 -15.19 -5.22
N THR A 91 -4.95 -15.30 -4.09
CA THR A 91 -4.31 -14.21 -3.36
C THR A 91 -2.80 -14.19 -3.61
N ILE A 92 -2.10 -13.20 -3.03
CA ILE A 92 -0.63 -13.20 -3.07
C ILE A 92 -0.03 -14.51 -2.51
N TYR A 93 -0.71 -15.15 -1.54
CA TYR A 93 -0.24 -16.42 -0.96
C TYR A 93 -0.08 -17.50 -2.03
N GLY A 94 -0.99 -17.62 -2.97
CA GLY A 94 -0.87 -18.57 -4.09
C GLY A 94 0.45 -18.43 -4.86
N ALA A 95 0.93 -17.20 -5.05
CA ALA A 95 2.18 -16.92 -5.76
C ALA A 95 3.45 -17.03 -4.90
N ILE A 96 3.32 -17.01 -3.56
CA ILE A 96 4.49 -17.04 -2.65
C ILE A 96 4.56 -18.28 -1.76
N ARG A 97 3.60 -19.19 -1.82
CA ARG A 97 3.57 -20.44 -1.03
C ARG A 97 4.79 -21.33 -1.30
N TYR A 98 5.10 -22.23 -0.38
CA TYR A 98 6.35 -23.01 -0.38
C TYR A 98 6.25 -24.33 -1.12
N ASP A 99 5.05 -24.82 -1.39
CA ASP A 99 4.78 -26.11 -2.01
C ASP A 99 4.64 -26.03 -3.54
N ASP A 100 4.31 -27.16 -4.15
CA ASP A 100 4.15 -27.34 -5.59
C ASP A 100 2.83 -26.80 -6.15
N GLN A 101 1.93 -26.33 -5.28
CA GLN A 101 0.69 -25.66 -5.68
C GLN A 101 0.90 -24.16 -5.95
N ARG A 102 2.14 -23.68 -5.91
CA ARG A 102 2.45 -22.29 -6.22
C ARG A 102 2.07 -21.95 -7.66
N VAL A 103 1.32 -20.86 -7.83
CA VAL A 103 0.89 -20.35 -9.14
C VAL A 103 1.75 -19.19 -9.61
N ASP A 104 1.66 -18.84 -10.90
CA ASP A 104 2.30 -17.64 -11.41
C ASP A 104 1.59 -16.38 -10.87
N ILE A 105 2.36 -15.30 -10.67
CA ILE A 105 1.81 -14.03 -10.16
C ILE A 105 0.71 -13.47 -11.07
N THR A 106 0.77 -13.71 -12.36
CA THR A 106 -0.22 -13.25 -13.34
C THR A 106 -1.59 -13.89 -13.14
N GLU A 107 -1.65 -15.09 -12.57
CA GLU A 107 -2.91 -15.80 -12.30
C GLU A 107 -3.69 -15.18 -11.13
N VAL A 108 -3.00 -14.50 -10.22
CA VAL A 108 -3.63 -13.86 -9.04
C VAL A 108 -3.91 -12.36 -9.25
N ILE A 109 -3.42 -11.76 -10.34
CA ILE A 109 -3.69 -10.36 -10.67
C ILE A 109 -5.06 -10.23 -11.34
N ARG A 110 -5.87 -9.31 -10.82
CA ARG A 110 -7.22 -9.03 -11.32
C ARG A 110 -7.37 -7.56 -11.69
N ALA A 111 -8.21 -7.30 -12.68
CA ALA A 111 -8.62 -5.95 -13.00
C ALA A 111 -9.54 -5.39 -11.90
N SER A 112 -9.33 -4.14 -11.51
CA SER A 112 -10.36 -3.40 -10.78
C SER A 112 -11.35 -2.78 -11.78
N TYR A 113 -12.43 -2.17 -11.27
CA TYR A 113 -13.35 -1.40 -12.11
C TYR A 113 -12.75 -0.08 -12.63
N LEU A 114 -11.55 0.31 -12.16
CA LEU A 114 -10.83 1.51 -12.59
C LEU A 114 -9.78 1.15 -13.65
N PRO A 115 -9.84 1.75 -14.84
CA PRO A 115 -8.80 1.58 -15.84
C PRO A 115 -7.42 2.02 -15.32
N GLY A 116 -6.41 1.20 -15.56
CA GLY A 116 -5.03 1.45 -15.11
C GLY A 116 -4.74 1.00 -13.68
N LEU A 117 -5.73 0.44 -12.98
CA LEU A 117 -5.58 -0.12 -11.64
C LEU A 117 -5.90 -1.62 -11.64
N HIS A 118 -4.93 -2.44 -11.31
CA HIS A 118 -5.10 -3.86 -11.02
C HIS A 118 -4.93 -4.13 -9.53
N ILE A 119 -5.40 -5.29 -9.10
CA ILE A 119 -5.30 -5.73 -7.72
C ILE A 119 -4.90 -7.20 -7.64
N ILE A 120 -4.05 -7.53 -6.67
CA ILE A 120 -3.96 -8.87 -6.09
C ILE A 120 -4.83 -8.84 -4.85
N PRO A 121 -5.97 -9.55 -4.84
CA PRO A 121 -6.91 -9.46 -3.73
C PRO A 121 -6.36 -10.11 -2.45
N GLY A 122 -6.80 -9.59 -1.31
CA GLY A 122 -6.63 -10.19 -0.01
C GLY A 122 -7.78 -11.14 0.32
N GLN A 123 -7.50 -12.10 1.18
CA GLN A 123 -8.47 -12.99 1.82
C GLN A 123 -7.80 -13.61 3.05
N LEU A 124 -8.55 -14.29 3.91
CA LEU A 124 -8.00 -14.96 5.09
C LEU A 124 -6.81 -15.89 4.75
N GLU A 125 -6.80 -16.46 3.56
CA GLU A 125 -5.73 -17.31 3.04
C GLU A 125 -4.33 -16.68 3.12
N VAL A 126 -4.20 -15.36 3.01
CA VAL A 126 -2.87 -14.69 3.10
C VAL A 126 -2.20 -14.92 4.46
N THR A 127 -2.98 -15.27 5.50
CA THR A 127 -2.47 -15.59 6.83
C THR A 127 -1.75 -16.94 6.90
N GLU A 128 -1.97 -17.82 5.93
CA GLU A 128 -1.28 -19.11 5.84
C GLU A 128 0.24 -18.95 5.72
N PHE A 129 0.69 -17.84 5.11
CA PHE A 129 2.12 -17.54 5.05
C PHE A 129 2.77 -17.39 6.44
N GLU A 130 2.02 -16.87 7.43
CA GLU A 130 2.46 -16.76 8.83
C GLU A 130 2.56 -18.14 9.50
N HIS A 131 1.74 -19.11 9.09
CA HIS A 131 1.73 -20.46 9.63
C HIS A 131 2.76 -21.37 8.95
N ASP A 132 2.99 -21.21 7.67
CA ASP A 132 3.88 -22.08 6.91
C ASP A 132 5.35 -21.67 7.02
N THR A 133 5.65 -20.38 7.06
CA THR A 133 7.03 -19.90 7.16
C THR A 133 7.78 -20.48 8.37
N PRO A 134 7.24 -20.53 9.61
CA PRO A 134 7.91 -21.16 10.75
C PRO A 134 8.18 -22.65 10.54
N LYS A 135 7.27 -23.39 9.90
CA LYS A 135 7.44 -24.83 9.61
C LYS A 135 8.64 -25.04 8.68
N VAL A 136 8.68 -24.27 7.59
CA VAL A 136 9.77 -24.33 6.59
C VAL A 136 11.11 -23.87 7.20
N LEU A 137 11.13 -22.88 8.08
CA LEU A 137 12.32 -22.47 8.82
C LEU A 137 12.82 -23.55 9.78
N ALA A 138 11.91 -24.30 10.44
CA ALA A 138 12.26 -25.41 11.34
C ALA A 138 12.90 -26.57 10.59
N ASP A 139 12.46 -26.84 9.37
CA ASP A 139 12.99 -27.90 8.50
C ASP A 139 14.37 -27.59 7.92
N LYS A 140 14.94 -26.43 8.23
CA LYS A 140 16.26 -25.96 7.74
C LYS A 140 16.42 -26.05 6.21
N THR A 141 15.34 -25.99 5.47
CA THR A 141 15.37 -25.96 4.01
C THR A 141 15.82 -24.58 3.52
N GLN A 142 16.51 -24.51 2.38
CA GLN A 142 16.87 -23.21 1.78
C GLN A 142 15.65 -22.34 1.48
N ALA A 143 14.50 -22.94 1.17
CA ALA A 143 13.25 -22.24 0.89
C ALA A 143 12.79 -21.38 2.09
N GLY A 144 12.95 -21.86 3.33
CA GLY A 144 12.59 -21.11 4.52
C GLY A 144 13.46 -19.89 4.78
N SER A 145 14.76 -19.99 4.50
CA SER A 145 15.71 -18.89 4.71
C SER A 145 15.49 -17.70 3.77
N LEU A 146 14.72 -17.89 2.69
CA LEU A 146 14.45 -16.85 1.68
C LEU A 146 13.02 -16.28 1.75
N PHE A 147 12.29 -16.49 2.86
CA PHE A 147 10.91 -16.00 3.00
C PHE A 147 10.79 -14.51 2.70
N PHE A 148 11.76 -13.71 3.11
CA PHE A 148 11.78 -12.26 2.93
C PHE A 148 11.90 -11.82 1.46
N SER A 149 12.38 -12.67 0.56
CA SER A 149 12.53 -12.34 -0.87
C SER A 149 11.35 -12.81 -1.73
N ARG A 150 10.40 -13.57 -1.17
CA ARG A 150 9.36 -14.25 -1.96
C ARG A 150 8.43 -13.30 -2.68
N ILE A 151 7.94 -12.24 -2.03
CA ILE A 151 7.10 -11.23 -2.69
C ILE A 151 7.87 -10.53 -3.81
N GLY A 152 9.12 -10.13 -3.55
CA GLY A 152 9.95 -9.48 -4.57
C GLY A 152 10.21 -10.37 -5.78
N GLN A 153 10.49 -11.66 -5.56
CA GLN A 153 10.67 -12.64 -6.63
C GLN A 153 9.36 -12.89 -7.42
N ALA A 154 8.23 -12.97 -6.73
CA ALA A 154 6.94 -13.14 -7.38
C ALA A 154 6.57 -11.93 -8.26
N LEU A 155 6.88 -10.70 -7.84
CA LEU A 155 6.61 -9.49 -8.60
C LEU A 155 7.58 -9.23 -9.76
N ALA A 156 8.76 -9.86 -9.77
CA ALA A 156 9.78 -9.61 -10.78
C ALA A 156 9.28 -9.81 -12.24
N PRO A 157 8.48 -10.85 -12.58
CA PRO A 157 7.96 -11.04 -13.94
C PRO A 157 7.05 -9.90 -14.43
N VAL A 158 6.38 -9.20 -13.53
CA VAL A 158 5.43 -8.12 -13.86
C VAL A 158 6.01 -6.72 -13.64
N ALA A 159 7.28 -6.61 -13.27
CA ALA A 159 7.93 -5.34 -12.95
C ALA A 159 7.88 -4.31 -14.10
N ASP A 160 7.89 -4.75 -15.35
CA ASP A 160 7.83 -3.86 -16.51
C ASP A 160 6.40 -3.45 -16.89
N VAL A 161 5.41 -4.11 -16.33
CA VAL A 161 3.99 -3.84 -16.61
C VAL A 161 3.49 -2.62 -15.83
N TYR A 162 3.97 -2.44 -14.60
CA TYR A 162 3.50 -1.41 -13.69
C TYR A 162 4.50 -0.29 -13.47
N ASP A 163 3.98 0.89 -13.15
CA ASP A 163 4.78 2.04 -12.73
C ASP A 163 4.91 2.08 -11.21
N VAL A 164 3.85 1.71 -10.51
CA VAL A 164 3.77 1.72 -9.04
C VAL A 164 3.05 0.46 -8.54
N VAL A 165 3.59 -0.16 -7.51
CA VAL A 165 2.93 -1.20 -6.70
C VAL A 165 2.66 -0.64 -5.31
N ILE A 166 1.47 -0.88 -4.76
CA ILE A 166 1.09 -0.41 -3.42
C ILE A 166 0.67 -1.61 -2.59
N PHE A 167 1.36 -1.84 -1.48
CA PHE A 167 1.02 -2.84 -0.49
C PHE A 167 0.16 -2.23 0.61
N ASP A 168 -1.02 -2.78 0.86
CA ASP A 168 -1.77 -2.57 2.10
C ASP A 168 -1.36 -3.64 3.10
N CYS A 169 -0.52 -3.28 4.06
CA CYS A 169 0.03 -4.22 5.03
C CYS A 169 -0.93 -4.45 6.21
N PRO A 170 -1.00 -5.69 6.74
CA PRO A 170 -1.77 -5.98 7.95
C PRO A 170 -1.24 -5.21 9.17
N PRO A 171 -2.03 -5.09 10.25
CA PRO A 171 -1.59 -4.41 11.48
C PRO A 171 -0.62 -5.24 12.34
N GLN A 172 0.02 -6.24 11.76
CA GLN A 172 0.90 -7.17 12.44
C GLN A 172 2.29 -7.16 11.80
N LEU A 173 3.32 -7.32 12.63
CA LEU A 173 4.69 -7.53 12.21
C LEU A 173 4.96 -9.02 12.06
N GLY A 174 4.39 -9.62 11.02
CA GLY A 174 4.61 -11.01 10.68
C GLY A 174 5.58 -11.21 9.53
N PHE A 175 5.76 -12.45 9.12
CA PHE A 175 6.63 -12.83 7.99
C PHE A 175 6.17 -12.21 6.67
N LEU A 176 4.85 -12.09 6.47
CA LEU A 176 4.28 -11.47 5.27
C LEU A 176 4.63 -9.98 5.20
N THR A 177 4.46 -9.24 6.32
CA THR A 177 4.84 -7.83 6.40
C THR A 177 6.36 -7.66 6.19
N LEU A 178 7.18 -8.52 6.77
CA LEU A 178 8.65 -8.51 6.55
C LEU A 178 9.00 -8.75 5.08
N SER A 179 8.36 -9.72 4.44
CA SER A 179 8.56 -9.98 3.01
C SER A 179 8.13 -8.79 2.13
N ALA A 180 7.02 -8.11 2.47
CA ALA A 180 6.58 -6.90 1.79
C ALA A 180 7.57 -5.75 1.95
N LEU A 181 8.14 -5.56 3.15
CA LEU A 181 9.15 -4.54 3.40
C LEU A 181 10.45 -4.79 2.66
N CYS A 182 10.88 -6.06 2.56
CA CYS A 182 12.07 -6.42 1.77
C CYS A 182 11.86 -6.22 0.27
N ALA A 183 10.62 -6.33 -0.22
CA ALA A 183 10.28 -6.07 -1.61
C ALA A 183 10.09 -4.57 -1.91
N ALA A 184 9.80 -3.76 -0.88
CA ALA A 184 9.49 -2.35 -1.03
C ALA A 184 10.71 -1.51 -1.45
N THR A 185 10.48 -0.51 -2.30
CA THR A 185 11.43 0.56 -2.59
C THR A 185 11.20 1.76 -1.67
N SER A 186 10.02 1.87 -1.09
CA SER A 186 9.62 3.00 -0.26
C SER A 186 8.61 2.59 0.82
N ILE A 187 8.62 3.30 1.94
CA ILE A 187 7.73 3.00 3.08
C ILE A 187 6.92 4.24 3.43
N LEU A 188 5.60 4.07 3.54
CA LEU A 188 4.67 5.06 4.05
C LEU A 188 4.06 4.57 5.37
N ILE A 189 4.41 5.25 6.46
CA ILE A 189 3.92 4.93 7.80
C ILE A 189 2.77 5.86 8.15
N THR A 190 1.56 5.32 8.30
CA THR A 190 0.38 6.10 8.70
C THR A 190 0.36 6.29 10.21
N VAL A 191 0.13 7.50 10.68
CA VAL A 191 0.15 7.84 12.11
C VAL A 191 -1.11 8.59 12.51
N HIS A 192 -1.91 8.01 13.41
CA HIS A 192 -3.05 8.69 14.01
C HIS A 192 -2.62 9.37 15.32
N PRO A 193 -2.61 10.72 15.41
CA PRO A 193 -2.02 11.44 16.54
C PRO A 193 -2.70 11.18 17.88
N GLN A 194 -4.01 10.93 17.91
CA GLN A 194 -4.74 10.59 19.14
C GLN A 194 -4.35 9.24 19.75
N MET A 195 -3.82 8.33 18.94
CA MET A 195 -3.41 7.00 19.40
C MET A 195 -1.98 6.98 19.93
N MET A 196 -1.26 8.09 19.90
CA MET A 196 0.13 8.19 20.29
C MET A 196 0.28 9.13 21.48
N ASP A 197 0.71 8.59 22.58
CA ASP A 197 1.36 9.31 23.66
C ASP A 197 2.89 9.19 23.53
N VAL A 198 3.64 9.85 24.39
CA VAL A 198 5.13 9.82 24.37
C VAL A 198 5.66 8.39 24.54
N MET A 199 4.99 7.56 25.34
CA MET A 199 5.38 6.15 25.56
C MET A 199 5.12 5.32 24.32
N SER A 200 3.96 5.49 23.71
CA SER A 200 3.59 4.82 22.45
C SER A 200 4.53 5.24 21.31
N MET A 201 4.96 6.49 21.25
CA MET A 201 5.93 6.97 20.26
C MET A 201 7.29 6.29 20.44
N SER A 202 7.78 6.20 21.67
CA SER A 202 9.05 5.53 21.95
C SER A 202 9.01 4.05 21.60
N GLN A 203 7.88 3.38 21.89
CA GLN A 203 7.64 1.99 21.52
C GLN A 203 7.59 1.83 20.00
N PHE A 204 6.86 2.70 19.31
CA PHE A 204 6.77 2.71 17.84
C PHE A 204 8.16 2.86 17.19
N LEU A 205 9.00 3.78 17.68
CA LEU A 205 10.36 3.97 17.18
C LEU A 205 11.23 2.73 17.36
N ARG A 206 11.17 2.10 18.56
CA ARG A 206 11.90 0.85 18.82
C ARG A 206 11.42 -0.26 17.89
N MET A 207 10.12 -0.45 17.74
CA MET A 207 9.57 -1.46 16.85
C MET A 207 9.96 -1.23 15.40
N THR A 208 9.98 0.03 14.92
CA THR A 208 10.46 0.36 13.57
C THR A 208 11.93 0.04 13.40
N ALA A 209 12.78 0.41 14.38
CA ALA A 209 14.21 0.12 14.35
C ALA A 209 14.49 -1.39 14.39
N ASP A 210 13.80 -2.12 15.27
CA ASP A 210 13.91 -3.58 15.38
C ASP A 210 13.47 -4.27 14.09
N LEU A 211 12.40 -3.77 13.45
CA LEU A 211 11.93 -4.26 12.16
C LEU A 211 12.99 -4.10 11.07
N LEU A 212 13.53 -2.89 10.91
CA LEU A 212 14.56 -2.63 9.91
C LEU A 212 15.82 -3.48 10.16
N ARG A 213 16.15 -3.73 11.43
CA ARG A 213 17.24 -4.64 11.78
C ARG A 213 16.92 -6.08 11.36
N VAL A 214 15.72 -6.58 11.65
CA VAL A 214 15.30 -7.94 11.22
C VAL A 214 15.34 -8.08 9.71
N VAL A 215 14.86 -7.07 8.95
CA VAL A 215 14.95 -7.04 7.48
C VAL A 215 16.41 -7.12 7.03
N SER A 216 17.30 -6.31 7.65
CA SER A 216 18.74 -6.31 7.34
C SER A 216 19.41 -7.65 7.67
N ASP A 217 19.11 -8.22 8.86
CA ASP A 217 19.67 -9.50 9.31
C ASP A 217 19.18 -10.68 8.42
N ALA A 218 17.98 -10.55 7.85
CA ALA A 218 17.43 -11.49 6.87
C ALA A 218 18.03 -11.32 5.46
N GLY A 219 18.95 -10.36 5.26
CA GLY A 219 19.57 -10.08 3.96
C GLY A 219 18.72 -9.18 3.06
N GLY A 220 17.65 -8.59 3.57
CA GLY A 220 16.85 -7.59 2.86
C GLY A 220 17.56 -6.25 2.80
N SER A 221 17.27 -5.46 1.76
CA SER A 221 17.76 -4.09 1.67
C SER A 221 16.93 -3.18 2.59
N THR A 222 17.61 -2.36 3.36
CA THR A 222 17.00 -1.26 4.14
C THR A 222 17.26 0.10 3.50
N ASN A 223 17.79 0.11 2.27
CA ASN A 223 17.99 1.30 1.47
C ASN A 223 16.72 1.63 0.69
N TYR A 224 15.81 2.35 1.34
CA TYR A 224 14.60 2.83 0.71
C TYR A 224 14.86 4.15 -0.03
N ASP A 225 14.22 4.33 -1.19
CA ASP A 225 14.26 5.58 -1.95
C ASP A 225 13.70 6.73 -1.10
N TRP A 226 12.66 6.45 -0.32
CA TRP A 226 12.15 7.32 0.73
C TRP A 226 11.39 6.57 1.81
N MET A 227 11.32 7.17 3.01
CA MET A 227 10.46 6.74 4.11
C MET A 227 9.71 7.97 4.63
N GLY A 228 8.38 7.91 4.62
CA GLY A 228 7.50 8.99 5.03
C GLY A 228 6.56 8.62 6.16
N TYR A 229 6.25 9.61 7.01
CA TYR A 229 5.23 9.53 8.05
C TYR A 229 4.03 10.37 7.62
N LEU A 230 2.90 9.75 7.39
CA LEU A 230 1.64 10.43 7.08
C LEU A 230 0.79 10.56 8.33
N VAL A 231 0.53 11.78 8.75
CA VAL A 231 -0.45 12.06 9.80
C VAL A 231 -1.85 11.83 9.24
N THR A 232 -2.62 10.93 9.87
CA THR A 232 -3.96 10.54 9.42
C THR A 232 -5.02 10.91 10.45
N ARG A 233 -6.28 11.08 10.01
CA ARG A 233 -7.43 11.42 10.86
C ARG A 233 -7.15 12.65 11.72
N PHE A 234 -6.46 13.60 11.15
CA PHE A 234 -6.01 14.80 11.85
C PHE A 234 -7.16 15.81 12.02
N GLU A 235 -7.30 16.35 13.23
CA GLU A 235 -8.23 17.41 13.58
C GLU A 235 -7.44 18.68 13.93
N PRO A 236 -7.38 19.68 13.03
CA PRO A 236 -6.58 20.89 13.26
C PRO A 236 -6.97 21.70 14.49
N SER A 237 -8.21 21.57 14.97
CA SER A 237 -8.70 22.21 16.19
C SER A 237 -8.30 21.50 17.49
N ASP A 238 -7.73 20.28 17.40
CA ASP A 238 -7.32 19.47 18.54
C ASP A 238 -5.89 19.86 18.97
N GLY A 239 -5.77 20.56 20.11
CA GLY A 239 -4.49 21.02 20.65
C GLY A 239 -3.49 19.90 20.91
N PRO A 240 -3.83 18.82 21.61
CA PRO A 240 -3.01 17.62 21.79
C PRO A 240 -2.50 17.02 20.49
N GLN A 241 -3.32 16.90 19.45
CA GLN A 241 -2.86 16.41 18.15
C GLN A 241 -1.82 17.34 17.50
N ASN A 242 -2.03 18.66 17.58
CA ASN A 242 -1.07 19.63 17.07
C ASN A 242 0.27 19.53 17.78
N GLN A 243 0.29 19.34 19.12
CA GLN A 243 1.52 19.12 19.88
C GLN A 243 2.23 17.84 19.44
N MET A 244 1.49 16.74 19.24
CA MET A 244 2.05 15.48 18.79
C MET A 244 2.67 15.60 17.37
N VAL A 245 1.97 16.26 16.45
CA VAL A 245 2.50 16.51 15.09
C VAL A 245 3.75 17.40 15.14
N GLY A 246 3.74 18.44 15.99
CA GLY A 246 4.93 19.27 16.23
C GLY A 246 6.12 18.46 16.74
N PHE A 247 5.88 17.55 17.68
CA PHE A 247 6.88 16.63 18.18
C PHE A 247 7.41 15.70 17.10
N MET A 248 6.53 15.08 16.31
CA MET A 248 6.93 14.24 15.18
C MET A 248 7.81 15.00 14.18
N ARG A 249 7.46 16.23 13.82
CA ARG A 249 8.23 17.06 12.92
C ARG A 249 9.61 17.43 13.50
N SER A 250 9.71 17.65 14.81
CA SER A 250 11.00 17.89 15.46
C SER A 250 11.92 16.67 15.46
N MET A 251 11.33 15.45 15.53
CA MET A 251 12.08 14.18 15.57
C MET A 251 12.47 13.67 14.18
N PHE A 252 11.56 13.76 13.22
CA PHE A 252 11.70 13.12 11.90
C PHE A 252 11.95 14.12 10.76
N GLY A 253 11.85 15.42 11.04
CA GLY A 253 12.10 16.48 10.05
C GLY A 253 11.21 16.34 8.82
N THR A 254 11.85 16.39 7.66
CA THR A 254 11.20 16.30 6.35
C THR A 254 10.61 14.93 6.00
N ARG A 255 10.81 13.91 6.84
CA ARG A 255 10.16 12.62 6.68
C ARG A 255 8.68 12.64 7.08
N VAL A 256 8.25 13.63 7.87
CA VAL A 256 6.80 13.83 8.12
C VAL A 256 6.23 14.61 6.96
N LEU A 257 5.25 14.03 6.26
CA LEU A 257 4.57 14.68 5.15
C LEU A 257 3.98 16.02 5.61
N ASN A 258 4.03 17.02 4.73
CA ASN A 258 3.52 18.36 5.01
C ASN A 258 2.00 18.37 5.14
N ASN A 259 1.34 17.58 4.29
CA ASN A 259 -0.10 17.50 4.22
C ASN A 259 -0.63 16.34 5.06
N PRO A 260 -1.41 16.60 6.14
CA PRO A 260 -2.08 15.54 6.89
C PRO A 260 -3.37 15.13 6.19
N MET A 261 -3.74 13.85 6.31
CA MET A 261 -5.09 13.40 5.97
C MET A 261 -6.04 13.79 7.09
N LEU A 262 -6.98 14.69 6.78
CA LEU A 262 -7.93 15.19 7.76
C LEU A 262 -8.96 14.12 8.14
N LYS A 263 -9.43 14.16 9.39
CA LYS A 263 -10.60 13.40 9.82
C LYS A 263 -11.83 13.94 9.08
N SER A 264 -12.58 13.04 8.45
CA SER A 264 -13.80 13.39 7.70
C SER A 264 -14.81 12.25 7.77
N THR A 265 -16.07 12.61 8.01
CA THR A 265 -17.19 11.67 7.89
C THR A 265 -17.37 11.22 6.44
N ALA A 266 -17.11 12.08 5.46
CA ALA A 266 -17.20 11.71 4.04
C ALA A 266 -16.28 10.54 3.66
N ILE A 267 -15.04 10.50 4.22
CA ILE A 267 -14.13 9.37 4.01
C ILE A 267 -14.66 8.10 4.70
N SER A 268 -15.22 8.25 5.90
CA SER A 268 -15.75 7.12 6.66
C SER A 268 -17.01 6.55 6.01
N ASP A 269 -17.91 7.41 5.55
CA ASP A 269 -19.17 7.02 4.90
C ASP A 269 -18.88 6.35 3.54
N ALA A 270 -17.89 6.86 2.79
CA ALA A 270 -17.38 6.23 1.58
C ALA A 270 -16.93 4.78 1.85
N GLY A 271 -16.15 4.57 2.90
CA GLY A 271 -15.71 3.24 3.31
C GLY A 271 -16.85 2.30 3.68
N LEU A 272 -17.94 2.79 4.26
CA LEU A 272 -19.14 1.98 4.55
C LEU A 272 -19.83 1.45 3.29
N THR A 273 -19.80 2.22 2.21
CA THR A 273 -20.34 1.82 0.90
C THR A 273 -19.31 1.08 0.03
N LYS A 274 -18.14 0.75 0.60
CA LYS A 274 -17.02 0.11 -0.13
C LYS A 274 -16.57 0.93 -1.35
N GLN A 275 -16.57 2.26 -1.23
CA GLN A 275 -16.17 3.21 -2.25
C GLN A 275 -15.07 4.12 -1.71
N THR A 276 -14.34 4.76 -2.60
CA THR A 276 -13.42 5.82 -2.23
C THR A 276 -14.11 7.18 -2.38
N LEU A 277 -13.50 8.22 -1.80
CA LEU A 277 -14.02 9.58 -1.93
C LEU A 277 -13.99 10.11 -3.37
N TYR A 278 -13.13 9.54 -4.24
CA TYR A 278 -13.05 9.93 -5.65
C TYR A 278 -14.23 9.42 -6.50
N GLU A 279 -15.04 8.50 -5.97
CA GLU A 279 -16.17 7.87 -6.68
C GLU A 279 -17.52 8.39 -6.22
N ILE A 280 -17.59 8.84 -4.96
CA ILE A 280 -18.86 9.25 -4.37
C ILE A 280 -19.31 10.58 -4.96
N GLU A 281 -20.61 10.67 -5.26
CA GLU A 281 -21.20 11.91 -5.70
C GLU A 281 -21.21 12.96 -4.59
N ARG A 282 -20.72 14.15 -4.91
CA ARG A 282 -20.70 15.32 -4.02
C ARG A 282 -22.06 15.63 -3.40
N SER A 283 -23.16 15.32 -4.10
CA SER A 283 -24.54 15.56 -3.67
C SER A 283 -24.94 14.80 -2.41
N GLN A 284 -24.22 13.72 -2.07
CA GLN A 284 -24.50 12.88 -0.88
C GLN A 284 -24.03 13.54 0.44
N PHE A 285 -23.20 14.59 0.36
CA PHE A 285 -22.61 15.24 1.53
C PHE A 285 -22.89 16.74 1.58
N THR A 286 -22.70 17.32 2.77
CA THR A 286 -22.64 18.77 2.86
C THR A 286 -21.41 19.24 2.07
N LYS A 287 -21.62 20.27 1.25
CA LYS A 287 -20.62 20.80 0.32
C LYS A 287 -19.24 21.03 0.96
N GLY A 288 -19.21 21.61 2.15
CA GLY A 288 -17.94 21.88 2.85
C GLY A 288 -17.22 20.65 3.39
N THR A 289 -17.94 19.58 3.78
CA THR A 289 -17.35 18.34 4.31
C THR A 289 -16.66 17.55 3.19
N TYR A 290 -17.35 17.40 2.06
CA TYR A 290 -16.79 16.69 0.91
C TYR A 290 -15.57 17.41 0.34
N ASP A 291 -15.69 18.71 0.04
CA ASP A 291 -14.62 19.48 -0.57
C ASP A 291 -13.34 19.48 0.29
N ARG A 292 -13.47 19.70 1.59
CA ARG A 292 -12.34 19.68 2.53
C ARG A 292 -11.67 18.30 2.61
N ALA A 293 -12.45 17.22 2.56
CA ALA A 293 -11.92 15.87 2.56
C ALA A 293 -11.16 15.55 1.26
N LEU A 294 -11.75 15.94 0.12
CA LEU A 294 -11.16 15.74 -1.19
C LEU A 294 -9.86 16.55 -1.36
N GLU A 295 -9.84 17.81 -0.94
CA GLU A 295 -8.65 18.66 -0.95
C GLU A 295 -7.53 18.05 -0.09
N SER A 296 -7.86 17.58 1.12
CA SER A 296 -6.89 16.95 2.00
C SER A 296 -6.28 15.67 1.39
N LEU A 297 -7.12 14.78 0.87
CA LEU A 297 -6.66 13.55 0.22
C LEU A 297 -5.83 13.83 -1.03
N THR A 298 -6.27 14.78 -1.85
CA THR A 298 -5.54 15.17 -3.07
C THR A 298 -4.18 15.77 -2.72
N ALA A 299 -4.10 16.63 -1.70
CA ALA A 299 -2.83 17.20 -1.25
C ALA A 299 -1.85 16.13 -0.76
N VAL A 300 -2.32 15.16 0.05
CA VAL A 300 -1.52 14.03 0.52
C VAL A 300 -1.02 13.20 -0.65
N ASN A 301 -1.91 12.79 -1.54
CA ASN A 301 -1.57 11.91 -2.65
C ASN A 301 -0.64 12.60 -3.67
N SER A 302 -0.82 13.91 -3.89
CA SER A 302 0.08 14.73 -4.71
C SER A 302 1.49 14.81 -4.11
N GLU A 303 1.60 14.96 -2.79
CA GLU A 303 2.91 14.97 -2.11
C GLU A 303 3.61 13.61 -2.23
N ILE A 304 2.86 12.50 -2.16
CA ILE A 304 3.41 11.16 -2.37
C ILE A 304 3.81 10.96 -3.84
N GLU A 305 3.02 11.44 -4.80
CA GLU A 305 3.38 11.45 -6.23
C GLU A 305 4.70 12.18 -6.47
N ASP A 306 4.91 13.32 -5.80
CA ASP A 306 6.18 14.06 -5.90
C ASP A 306 7.36 13.26 -5.34
N LEU A 307 7.17 12.47 -4.26
CA LEU A 307 8.21 11.56 -3.74
C LEU A 307 8.53 10.45 -4.74
N ILE A 308 7.52 9.87 -5.40
CA ILE A 308 7.71 8.88 -6.47
C ILE A 308 8.52 9.51 -7.63
N ARG A 309 8.14 10.69 -8.08
CA ARG A 309 8.83 11.42 -9.16
C ARG A 309 10.27 11.75 -8.81
N LYS A 310 10.54 12.13 -7.55
CA LYS A 310 11.90 12.35 -7.03
C LYS A 310 12.73 11.07 -7.07
N ALA A 311 12.15 9.92 -6.68
CA ALA A 311 12.83 8.63 -6.76
C ALA A 311 13.24 8.28 -8.20
N TRP A 312 12.49 8.77 -9.20
CA TRP A 312 12.83 8.67 -10.63
C TRP A 312 13.75 9.78 -11.14
N GLY A 313 14.15 10.73 -10.31
CA GLY A 313 14.96 11.87 -10.74
C GLY A 313 14.22 12.86 -11.64
N ARG A 314 12.88 12.93 -11.54
CA ARG A 314 12.01 13.80 -12.35
C ARG A 314 11.63 15.11 -11.64
N VAL A 315 12.49 15.73 -10.91
CA VAL A 315 12.24 17.03 -10.23
C VAL A 315 12.86 18.16 -10.97
#